data_5042494faea4020f57785065c54d9808
#
_entry.id   5042494faea4020f57785065c54d9808
#
_cell.length_a   1.000
_cell.length_b   1.000
_cell.length_c   1.000
_cell.angle_alpha   90.00
_cell.angle_beta   90.00
_cell.angle_gamma   90.00
#
_symmetry.space_group_name_H-M   'P 1'
#
loop_
_entity.id
_entity.type
_entity.pdbx_description
1 polymer ?
#
loop_
_entity_poly.entity_id
_entity_poly.type
_entity_poly.pdbx_seq_one_letter_code
_entity_poly.pdbx_strand_id
1 'polypeptide(L)'
;MSNRHYSIRQLLQIQACTNCQACADVCPAVAGSLDGKLSAVYRLTTLGRILKTRTGFWRKLCRIRESTAEELRAFSDTVFRCTLCGNCRQVCPVGIDLTQLWHSVRRDLVDSEAYPGKIDMIRENLDESHNVFGEDNEERAEWVEDMPDAPDHGHIRDRAELVYFTGCVSSFFPLAQQIPIALVKILDAARVDFTLLGEDEWCCGFPLLGAGLGNQLDGLIANNVGAVKAKGAKQVIFACPS
;
A
#
# COMPACT_ATOMS: atom_id res chain seq x y z
N MET A 1 7.33 -5.42 -18.62
CA MET A 1 7.60 -4.03 -18.15
C MET A 1 7.62 -3.07 -19.32
N SER A 2 6.97 -1.94 -19.16
CA SER A 2 6.76 -0.92 -20.20
C SER A 2 7.11 0.46 -19.65
N ASN A 3 7.60 1.38 -20.48
CA ASN A 3 7.86 2.76 -20.03
C ASN A 3 6.57 3.55 -19.70
N ARG A 4 5.39 2.96 -19.92
CA ARG A 4 4.10 3.67 -19.74
C ARG A 4 3.81 4.06 -18.29
N HIS A 5 4.40 3.34 -17.33
CA HIS A 5 4.17 3.56 -15.90
C HIS A 5 5.15 4.55 -15.25
N TYR A 6 6.13 5.04 -16.02
CA TYR A 6 7.15 5.95 -15.51
C TYR A 6 6.97 7.34 -16.09
N SER A 7 6.94 8.34 -15.21
CA SER A 7 7.05 9.74 -15.64
C SER A 7 8.46 10.03 -16.20
N ILE A 8 8.58 11.08 -17.01
CA ILE A 8 9.90 11.54 -17.49
C ILE A 8 10.85 11.81 -16.32
N ARG A 9 10.33 12.40 -15.25
CA ARG A 9 11.10 12.64 -14.02
C ARG A 9 11.65 11.34 -13.43
N GLN A 10 10.85 10.29 -13.32
CA GLN A 10 11.29 8.99 -12.81
C GLN A 10 12.35 8.36 -13.71
N LEU A 11 12.19 8.42 -15.03
CA LEU A 11 13.19 7.92 -15.98
C LEU A 11 14.55 8.66 -15.83
N LEU A 12 14.52 9.97 -15.62
CA LEU A 12 15.73 10.75 -15.33
C LEU A 12 16.32 10.38 -13.97
N GLN A 13 15.50 10.22 -12.94
CA GLN A 13 15.93 9.83 -11.60
C GLN A 13 16.61 8.45 -11.59
N ILE A 14 16.14 7.48 -12.38
CA ILE A 14 16.78 6.16 -12.53
C ILE A 14 18.21 6.32 -13.05
N GLN A 15 18.45 7.25 -13.95
CA GLN A 15 19.79 7.51 -14.51
C GLN A 15 20.69 8.37 -13.59
N ALA A 16 20.09 9.14 -12.69
CA ALA A 16 20.81 10.05 -11.80
C ALA A 16 21.45 9.35 -10.58
N CYS A 17 21.22 8.06 -10.39
CA CYS A 17 21.76 7.31 -9.25
C CYS A 17 23.29 7.21 -9.33
N THR A 18 23.97 7.69 -8.29
CA THR A 18 25.45 7.69 -8.19
C THR A 18 26.00 6.42 -7.52
N ASN A 19 25.17 5.44 -7.18
CA ASN A 19 25.52 4.21 -6.48
C ASN A 19 26.25 4.44 -5.13
N CYS A 20 25.93 5.51 -4.41
CA CYS A 20 26.60 5.89 -3.14
C CYS A 20 26.30 4.96 -1.95
N GLN A 21 25.40 3.99 -2.08
CA GLN A 21 24.99 2.99 -1.08
C GLN A 21 24.20 3.53 0.14
N ALA A 22 24.09 4.83 0.38
CA ALA A 22 23.40 5.40 1.54
C ALA A 22 22.00 4.82 1.77
N CYS A 23 21.28 4.49 0.70
CA CYS A 23 19.95 3.85 0.78
C CYS A 23 20.00 2.36 1.19
N ALA A 24 21.15 1.69 1.07
CA ALA A 24 21.33 0.32 1.55
C ALA A 24 21.53 0.29 3.06
N ASP A 25 22.29 1.25 3.59
CA ASP A 25 22.63 1.32 5.01
C ASP A 25 21.42 1.55 5.92
N VAL A 26 20.36 2.20 5.40
CA VAL A 26 19.11 2.47 6.15
C VAL A 26 17.97 1.52 5.81
N CYS A 27 18.22 0.50 4.98
CA CYS A 27 17.16 -0.38 4.52
C CYS A 27 16.84 -1.50 5.54
N PRO A 28 15.63 -1.53 6.15
CA PRO A 28 15.30 -2.56 7.14
C PRO A 28 15.26 -3.97 6.53
N ALA A 29 14.91 -4.10 5.25
CA ALA A 29 14.92 -5.38 4.57
C ALA A 29 16.35 -5.94 4.40
N VAL A 30 17.33 -5.07 4.11
CA VAL A 30 18.75 -5.46 4.05
C VAL A 30 19.26 -5.80 5.44
N ALA A 31 18.98 -4.97 6.44
CA ALA A 31 19.43 -5.17 7.81
C ALA A 31 18.91 -6.50 8.41
N GLY A 32 17.65 -6.86 8.13
CA GLY A 32 17.04 -8.08 8.68
C GLY A 32 17.42 -9.36 7.92
N SER A 33 17.73 -9.29 6.63
CA SER A 33 18.03 -10.46 5.79
C SER A 33 19.51 -10.64 5.47
N LEU A 34 20.31 -9.60 5.62
CA LEU A 34 21.71 -9.51 5.17
C LEU A 34 21.88 -9.70 3.64
N ASP A 35 20.77 -9.56 2.86
CA ASP A 35 20.78 -9.69 1.41
C ASP A 35 20.81 -8.29 0.74
N GLY A 36 21.97 -7.91 0.21
CA GLY A 36 22.16 -6.64 -0.50
C GLY A 36 21.27 -6.46 -1.73
N LYS A 37 20.72 -7.55 -2.30
CA LYS A 37 19.77 -7.48 -3.43
C LYS A 37 18.44 -6.83 -3.05
N LEU A 38 18.13 -6.75 -1.76
CA LEU A 38 16.95 -6.06 -1.25
C LEU A 38 17.18 -4.54 -1.09
N SER A 39 18.37 -4.03 -1.38
CA SER A 39 18.65 -2.60 -1.31
C SER A 39 17.99 -1.81 -2.46
N ALA A 40 17.68 -0.54 -2.19
CA ALA A 40 17.13 0.34 -3.22
C ALA A 40 18.11 0.57 -4.37
N VAL A 41 19.41 0.64 -4.10
CA VAL A 41 20.45 0.82 -5.14
C VAL A 41 20.51 -0.40 -6.07
N TYR A 42 20.44 -1.61 -5.55
CA TYR A 42 20.40 -2.82 -6.39
C TYR A 42 19.16 -2.84 -7.30
N ARG A 43 17.99 -2.55 -6.72
CA ARG A 43 16.72 -2.49 -7.49
C ARG A 43 16.79 -1.43 -8.58
N LEU A 44 17.32 -0.25 -8.26
CA LEU A 44 17.42 0.87 -9.20
C LEU A 44 18.36 0.56 -10.37
N THR A 45 19.52 -0.02 -10.07
CA THR A 45 20.50 -0.44 -11.09
C THR A 45 19.91 -1.54 -11.99
N THR A 46 19.24 -2.52 -11.39
CA THR A 46 18.59 -3.60 -12.12
C THR A 46 17.45 -3.09 -13.00
N LEU A 47 16.58 -2.20 -12.46
CA LEU A 47 15.53 -1.53 -13.22
C LEU A 47 16.09 -0.77 -14.42
N GLY A 48 17.15 0.04 -14.20
CA GLY A 48 17.81 0.78 -15.27
C GLY A 48 18.32 -0.12 -16.39
N ARG A 49 18.87 -1.30 -16.04
CA ARG A 49 19.29 -2.32 -17.01
C ARG A 49 18.08 -2.89 -17.76
N ILE A 50 17.02 -3.31 -17.07
CA ILE A 50 15.82 -3.88 -17.68
C ILE A 50 15.19 -2.87 -18.66
N LEU A 51 15.03 -1.62 -18.29
CA LEU A 51 14.44 -0.60 -19.14
C LEU A 51 15.30 -0.31 -20.39
N LYS A 52 16.63 -0.27 -20.25
CA LYS A 52 17.55 -0.11 -21.40
C LYS A 52 17.44 -1.24 -22.41
N THR A 53 17.20 -2.46 -21.95
CA THR A 53 17.05 -3.62 -22.88
C THR A 53 15.73 -3.60 -23.67
N ARG A 54 14.74 -2.84 -23.21
CA ARG A 54 13.39 -2.81 -23.80
C ARG A 54 13.13 -1.60 -24.71
N THR A 55 13.89 -0.52 -24.57
CA THR A 55 13.67 0.72 -25.29
C THR A 55 14.86 1.10 -26.16
N GLY A 56 14.60 1.31 -27.45
CA GLY A 56 15.52 2.05 -28.31
C GLY A 56 15.87 1.36 -29.65
N PHE A 57 16.13 2.19 -30.64
CA PHE A 57 16.71 1.88 -31.95
C PHE A 57 18.01 1.05 -31.82
N TRP A 58 18.83 1.36 -30.82
CA TRP A 58 20.10 0.70 -30.49
C TRP A 58 19.95 -0.78 -30.10
N ARG A 59 18.76 -1.22 -29.65
CA ARG A 59 18.49 -2.63 -29.34
C ARG A 59 18.72 -3.54 -30.55
N LYS A 60 18.20 -3.12 -31.72
CA LYS A 60 18.36 -3.89 -32.98
C LYS A 60 19.81 -3.91 -33.44
N LEU A 61 20.54 -2.81 -33.22
CA LEU A 61 21.92 -2.65 -33.69
C LEU A 61 22.93 -3.38 -32.79
N CYS A 62 22.73 -3.35 -31.46
CA CYS A 62 23.69 -3.89 -30.48
C CYS A 62 23.35 -5.30 -29.95
N ARG A 63 22.35 -5.98 -30.50
CA ARG A 63 21.90 -7.33 -30.06
C ARG A 63 21.74 -7.44 -28.53
N ILE A 64 21.24 -6.41 -27.88
CA ILE A 64 21.05 -6.41 -26.42
C ILE A 64 19.98 -7.47 -26.09
N ARG A 65 20.37 -8.47 -25.28
CA ARG A 65 19.49 -9.54 -24.84
C ARG A 65 18.37 -8.99 -23.97
N GLU A 66 17.13 -9.37 -24.25
CA GLU A 66 15.99 -9.09 -23.36
C GLU A 66 16.15 -9.84 -22.04
N SER A 67 15.62 -9.24 -20.97
CA SER A 67 15.53 -9.92 -19.68
C SER A 67 14.64 -11.14 -19.80
N THR A 68 15.09 -12.28 -19.28
CA THR A 68 14.30 -13.50 -19.25
C THR A 68 13.15 -13.40 -18.26
N ALA A 69 12.15 -14.26 -18.38
CA ALA A 69 11.07 -14.35 -17.40
C ALA A 69 11.60 -14.66 -15.98
N GLU A 70 12.65 -15.47 -15.88
CA GLU A 70 13.32 -15.78 -14.61
C GLU A 70 14.01 -14.56 -13.99
N GLU A 71 14.76 -13.79 -14.78
CA GLU A 71 15.39 -12.54 -14.34
C GLU A 71 14.34 -11.53 -13.87
N LEU A 72 13.19 -11.46 -14.56
CA LEU A 72 12.10 -10.57 -14.19
C LEU A 72 11.42 -11.02 -12.90
N ARG A 73 11.20 -12.31 -12.70
CA ARG A 73 10.67 -12.88 -11.44
C ARG A 73 11.62 -12.63 -10.27
N ALA A 74 12.92 -12.87 -10.46
CA ALA A 74 13.93 -12.61 -9.44
C ALA A 74 13.99 -11.12 -9.07
N PHE A 75 13.86 -10.21 -10.03
CA PHE A 75 13.75 -8.78 -9.78
C PHE A 75 12.47 -8.45 -9.02
N SER A 76 11.35 -8.99 -9.44
CA SER A 76 10.04 -8.84 -8.81
C SER A 76 10.10 -9.22 -7.32
N ASP A 77 10.68 -10.37 -6.99
CA ASP A 77 10.85 -10.81 -5.60
C ASP A 77 11.54 -9.74 -4.76
N THR A 78 12.61 -9.13 -5.25
CA THR A 78 13.28 -8.04 -4.52
C THR A 78 12.39 -6.81 -4.33
N VAL A 79 11.57 -6.48 -5.32
CA VAL A 79 10.68 -5.31 -5.29
C VAL A 79 9.51 -5.51 -4.32
N PHE A 80 8.90 -6.70 -4.30
CA PHE A 80 7.77 -6.99 -3.43
C PHE A 80 8.17 -7.26 -1.97
N ARG A 81 9.43 -7.57 -1.69
CA ARG A 81 9.97 -7.58 -0.31
C ARG A 81 10.25 -6.19 0.25
N CYS A 82 10.02 -5.12 -0.50
CA CYS A 82 10.13 -3.76 -0.01
C CYS A 82 8.92 -3.40 0.85
N THR A 83 9.15 -2.93 2.07
CA THR A 83 8.10 -2.47 2.99
C THR A 83 7.56 -1.08 2.66
N LEU A 84 8.08 -0.41 1.64
CA LEU A 84 7.72 0.97 1.24
C LEU A 84 7.92 2.02 2.35
N CYS A 85 8.76 1.76 3.34
CA CYS A 85 8.97 2.62 4.52
C CYS A 85 9.52 4.03 4.22
N GLY A 86 10.04 4.27 3.01
CA GLY A 86 10.52 5.58 2.59
C GLY A 86 11.92 5.98 3.06
N ASN A 87 12.58 5.22 3.95
CA ASN A 87 13.91 5.58 4.49
C ASN A 87 14.94 5.87 3.38
N CYS A 88 14.96 5.05 2.33
CA CYS A 88 15.87 5.24 1.19
C CYS A 88 15.66 6.57 0.44
N ARG A 89 14.43 7.10 0.42
CA ARG A 89 14.12 8.41 -0.14
C ARG A 89 14.72 9.54 0.71
N GLN A 90 14.62 9.42 2.04
CA GLN A 90 15.07 10.47 2.97
C GLN A 90 16.59 10.69 2.92
N VAL A 91 17.38 9.63 2.70
CA VAL A 91 18.84 9.69 2.71
C VAL A 91 19.45 9.87 1.32
N CYS A 92 18.65 9.93 0.27
CA CYS A 92 19.16 10.02 -1.09
C CYS A 92 19.75 11.41 -1.37
N PRO A 93 21.10 11.55 -1.58
CA PRO A 93 21.73 12.85 -1.77
C PRO A 93 21.32 13.51 -3.11
N VAL A 94 20.83 12.71 -4.06
CA VAL A 94 20.34 13.18 -5.38
C VAL A 94 18.85 13.49 -5.35
N GLY A 95 18.15 13.19 -4.25
CA GLY A 95 16.73 13.48 -4.11
C GLY A 95 15.81 12.61 -4.97
N ILE A 96 16.18 11.36 -5.22
CA ILE A 96 15.34 10.40 -5.97
C ILE A 96 14.11 10.05 -5.13
N ASP A 97 12.91 10.22 -5.67
CA ASP A 97 11.68 9.77 -5.02
C ASP A 97 11.48 8.26 -5.21
N LEU A 98 12.24 7.50 -4.40
CA LEU A 98 12.25 6.04 -4.47
C LEU A 98 10.90 5.43 -4.09
N THR A 99 10.14 6.05 -3.20
CA THR A 99 8.82 5.53 -2.81
C THR A 99 7.85 5.52 -3.99
N GLN A 100 7.70 6.67 -4.64
CA GLN A 100 6.86 6.78 -5.84
C GLN A 100 7.36 5.90 -6.99
N LEU A 101 8.68 5.76 -7.11
CA LEU A 101 9.26 4.89 -8.12
C LEU A 101 8.89 3.42 -7.88
N TRP A 102 8.91 2.94 -6.62
CA TRP A 102 8.55 1.55 -6.32
C TRP A 102 7.06 1.25 -6.57
N HIS A 103 6.16 2.20 -6.38
CA HIS A 103 4.76 2.05 -6.81
C HIS A 103 4.66 1.87 -8.33
N SER A 104 5.37 2.70 -9.10
CA SER A 104 5.40 2.57 -10.57
C SER A 104 6.00 1.24 -11.03
N VAL A 105 7.07 0.77 -10.36
CA VAL A 105 7.70 -0.51 -10.67
C VAL A 105 6.76 -1.68 -10.37
N ARG A 106 6.08 -1.67 -9.22
CA ARG A 106 5.11 -2.72 -8.88
C ARG A 106 3.97 -2.78 -9.88
N ARG A 107 3.45 -1.64 -10.29
CA ARG A 107 2.40 -1.57 -11.32
C ARG A 107 2.89 -2.15 -12.65
N ASP A 108 4.10 -1.81 -13.09
CA ASP A 108 4.69 -2.35 -14.33
C ASP A 108 4.94 -3.88 -14.24
N LEU A 109 5.30 -4.38 -13.04
CA LEU A 109 5.45 -5.83 -12.79
C LEU A 109 4.10 -6.55 -12.82
N VAL A 110 3.05 -5.96 -12.28
CA VAL A 110 1.68 -6.49 -12.33
C VAL A 110 1.19 -6.57 -13.76
N ASP A 111 1.31 -5.50 -14.54
CA ASP A 111 0.94 -5.47 -15.96
C ASP A 111 1.78 -6.44 -16.83
N SER A 112 2.92 -6.87 -16.32
CA SER A 112 3.82 -7.83 -16.98
C SER A 112 3.65 -9.28 -16.45
N GLU A 113 2.62 -9.52 -15.63
CA GLU A 113 2.34 -10.82 -14.99
C GLU A 113 3.55 -11.40 -14.21
N ALA A 114 4.40 -10.51 -13.69
CA ALA A 114 5.62 -10.85 -12.96
C ALA A 114 5.52 -10.37 -11.51
N TYR A 115 4.54 -10.89 -10.77
CA TYR A 115 4.27 -10.54 -9.37
C TYR A 115 3.98 -11.79 -8.53
N PRO A 116 4.08 -11.73 -7.19
CA PRO A 116 3.74 -12.85 -6.32
C PRO A 116 2.25 -13.19 -6.37
N GLY A 117 1.87 -14.46 -6.59
CA GLY A 117 0.47 -14.88 -6.72
C GLY A 117 -0.42 -14.59 -5.51
N LYS A 118 0.17 -14.36 -4.32
CA LYS A 118 -0.60 -13.93 -3.14
C LYS A 118 -1.31 -12.57 -3.32
N ILE A 119 -0.90 -11.78 -4.32
CA ILE A 119 -1.57 -10.50 -4.65
C ILE A 119 -2.96 -10.76 -5.24
N ASP A 120 -3.14 -11.86 -5.96
CA ASP A 120 -4.45 -12.24 -6.50
C ASP A 120 -5.47 -12.50 -5.39
N MET A 121 -5.06 -13.19 -4.33
CA MET A 121 -5.91 -13.41 -3.15
C MET A 121 -6.35 -12.09 -2.49
N ILE A 122 -5.44 -11.11 -2.38
CA ILE A 122 -5.80 -9.79 -1.84
C ILE A 122 -6.83 -9.11 -2.74
N ARG A 123 -6.67 -9.21 -4.05
CA ARG A 123 -7.61 -8.65 -5.02
C ARG A 123 -8.98 -9.32 -4.93
N GLU A 124 -9.02 -10.64 -4.92
CA GLU A 124 -10.25 -11.44 -4.79
C GLU A 124 -11.00 -11.08 -3.50
N ASN A 125 -10.32 -11.07 -2.36
CA ASN A 125 -10.93 -10.67 -1.07
C ASN A 125 -11.51 -9.25 -1.12
N LEU A 126 -10.83 -8.31 -1.78
CA LEU A 126 -11.32 -6.94 -1.88
C LEU A 126 -12.49 -6.79 -2.86
N ASP A 127 -12.52 -7.59 -3.92
CA ASP A 127 -13.62 -7.60 -4.88
C ASP A 127 -14.90 -8.25 -4.27
N GLU A 128 -14.74 -9.29 -3.44
CA GLU A 128 -15.85 -10.06 -2.86
C GLU A 128 -16.33 -9.48 -1.53
N SER A 129 -15.42 -9.19 -0.61
CA SER A 129 -15.73 -8.83 0.79
C SER A 129 -15.34 -7.40 1.17
N HIS A 130 -14.79 -6.62 0.26
CA HIS A 130 -14.37 -5.23 0.48
C HIS A 130 -13.32 -5.04 1.59
N ASN A 131 -12.68 -6.12 2.06
CA ASN A 131 -11.59 -6.12 3.03
C ASN A 131 -10.49 -7.12 2.66
N VAL A 132 -9.29 -6.93 3.19
CA VAL A 132 -8.11 -7.74 2.81
C VAL A 132 -8.12 -9.15 3.40
N PHE A 133 -8.98 -9.42 4.38
CA PHE A 133 -9.06 -10.70 5.08
C PHE A 133 -10.03 -11.66 4.39
N GLY A 134 -10.98 -11.16 3.59
CA GLY A 134 -12.04 -11.95 2.97
C GLY A 134 -13.16 -12.31 3.94
N GLU A 135 -13.21 -11.65 5.10
CA GLU A 135 -14.26 -11.84 6.11
C GLU A 135 -15.55 -11.11 5.69
N ASP A 136 -16.68 -11.47 6.31
CA ASP A 136 -17.93 -10.76 6.07
C ASP A 136 -17.81 -9.30 6.53
N ASN A 137 -18.14 -8.37 5.64
CA ASN A 137 -17.97 -6.96 5.95
C ASN A 137 -19.01 -6.45 6.98
N GLU A 138 -20.12 -7.15 7.17
CA GLU A 138 -21.10 -6.89 8.24
C GLU A 138 -20.46 -7.05 9.64
N GLU A 139 -19.50 -7.97 9.78
CA GLU A 139 -18.77 -8.25 11.02
C GLU A 139 -17.69 -7.20 11.37
N ARG A 140 -17.51 -6.19 10.53
CA ARG A 140 -16.44 -5.19 10.67
C ARG A 140 -16.41 -4.48 12.02
N ALA A 141 -17.52 -4.34 12.70
CA ALA A 141 -17.66 -3.68 13.99
C ALA A 141 -17.89 -4.64 15.17
N GLU A 142 -17.83 -5.98 14.99
CA GLU A 142 -18.08 -6.96 16.05
C GLU A 142 -17.18 -6.80 17.29
N TRP A 143 -15.96 -6.29 17.11
CA TRP A 143 -15.06 -6.00 18.23
C TRP A 143 -15.66 -5.03 19.27
N VAL A 144 -16.73 -4.29 18.92
CA VAL A 144 -17.47 -3.42 19.86
C VAL A 144 -18.18 -4.26 20.91
N GLU A 145 -18.59 -5.48 20.60
CA GLU A 145 -19.25 -6.39 21.54
C GLU A 145 -18.35 -6.79 22.72
N ASP A 146 -17.04 -6.76 22.52
CA ASP A 146 -16.05 -6.99 23.57
C ASP A 146 -15.89 -5.81 24.54
N MET A 147 -16.62 -4.70 24.32
CA MET A 147 -16.57 -3.52 25.17
C MET A 147 -17.70 -3.56 26.22
N PRO A 148 -17.38 -3.64 27.52
CA PRO A 148 -18.41 -3.79 28.58
C PRO A 148 -19.42 -2.65 28.65
N ASP A 149 -19.03 -1.46 28.23
CA ASP A 149 -19.82 -0.22 28.32
C ASP A 149 -20.23 0.29 26.92
N ALA A 150 -20.24 -0.58 25.90
CA ALA A 150 -20.65 -0.17 24.55
C ALA A 150 -22.14 0.19 24.55
N PRO A 151 -22.54 1.27 23.88
CA PRO A 151 -23.95 1.60 23.71
C PRO A 151 -24.63 0.60 22.76
N ASP A 152 -25.96 0.44 22.90
CA ASP A 152 -26.78 -0.51 22.10
C ASP A 152 -26.60 -0.33 20.57
N HIS A 153 -26.28 0.87 20.12
CA HIS A 153 -26.03 1.15 18.70
C HIS A 153 -24.58 0.86 18.24
N GLY A 154 -23.73 0.25 19.08
CA GLY A 154 -22.35 -0.13 18.72
C GLY A 154 -21.49 1.02 18.24
N HIS A 155 -21.72 2.26 18.65
CA HIS A 155 -21.11 3.48 18.13
C HIS A 155 -21.38 3.75 16.63
N ILE A 156 -22.32 3.02 16.00
CA ILE A 156 -22.77 3.27 14.63
C ILE A 156 -24.02 4.14 14.69
N ARG A 157 -23.92 5.38 14.25
CA ARG A 157 -24.96 6.41 14.31
C ARG A 157 -25.25 6.95 12.92
N ASP A 158 -26.48 7.45 12.71
CA ASP A 158 -26.89 8.04 11.44
C ASP A 158 -26.09 9.29 11.11
N ARG A 159 -25.73 10.09 12.13
CA ARG A 159 -24.98 11.34 11.98
C ARG A 159 -24.02 11.57 13.13
N ALA A 160 -22.87 12.14 12.81
CA ALA A 160 -21.90 12.66 13.77
C ALA A 160 -20.98 13.69 13.12
N GLU A 161 -20.34 14.54 13.93
CA GLU A 161 -19.35 15.50 13.42
C GLU A 161 -18.05 14.84 12.97
N LEU A 162 -17.72 13.68 13.55
CA LEU A 162 -16.49 12.92 13.29
C LEU A 162 -16.81 11.48 12.92
N VAL A 163 -16.15 10.97 11.89
CA VAL A 163 -16.10 9.53 11.60
C VAL A 163 -14.76 8.96 12.08
N TYR A 164 -14.81 7.90 12.85
CA TYR A 164 -13.64 7.07 13.09
C TYR A 164 -13.59 5.96 12.04
N PHE A 165 -12.64 6.07 11.12
CA PHE A 165 -12.34 5.05 10.11
C PHE A 165 -11.45 3.98 10.73
N THR A 166 -11.99 2.79 10.96
CA THR A 166 -11.34 1.72 11.73
C THR A 166 -10.21 1.06 10.95
N GLY A 167 -10.46 0.73 9.68
CA GLY A 167 -9.52 0.00 8.83
C GLY A 167 -9.55 -1.51 9.03
N CYS A 168 -9.25 -2.28 7.97
CA CYS A 168 -9.40 -3.74 7.97
C CYS A 168 -8.60 -4.45 9.07
N VAL A 169 -7.34 -4.02 9.33
CA VAL A 169 -6.49 -4.68 10.33
C VAL A 169 -7.08 -4.54 11.73
N SER A 170 -7.54 -3.36 12.09
CA SER A 170 -8.14 -3.12 13.40
C SER A 170 -9.50 -3.79 13.56
N SER A 171 -10.23 -3.97 12.46
CA SER A 171 -11.55 -4.64 12.48
C SER A 171 -11.43 -6.17 12.61
N PHE A 172 -10.62 -6.80 11.76
CA PHE A 172 -10.65 -8.26 11.58
C PHE A 172 -9.43 -9.00 12.16
N PHE A 173 -8.37 -8.30 12.59
CA PHE A 173 -7.23 -8.97 13.18
C PHE A 173 -7.31 -8.93 14.72
N PRO A 174 -7.58 -10.04 15.41
CA PRO A 174 -7.90 -10.05 16.85
C PRO A 174 -6.85 -9.35 17.72
N LEU A 175 -5.56 -9.51 17.41
CA LEU A 175 -4.49 -8.85 18.18
C LEU A 175 -4.46 -7.32 18.01
N ALA A 176 -5.09 -6.78 16.96
CA ALA A 176 -5.14 -5.34 16.70
C ALA A 176 -6.43 -4.69 17.22
N GLN A 177 -7.46 -5.47 17.60
CA GLN A 177 -8.75 -4.95 18.07
C GLN A 177 -8.67 -4.12 19.35
N GLN A 178 -7.61 -4.27 20.14
CA GLN A 178 -7.33 -3.39 21.27
C GLN A 178 -7.11 -1.93 20.87
N ILE A 179 -6.71 -1.67 19.61
CA ILE A 179 -6.46 -0.31 19.10
C ILE A 179 -7.78 0.47 18.94
N PRO A 180 -8.79 -0.03 18.21
CA PRO A 180 -10.07 0.65 18.08
C PRO A 180 -10.81 0.75 19.41
N ILE A 181 -10.78 -0.28 20.25
CA ILE A 181 -11.36 -0.26 21.59
C ILE A 181 -10.76 0.89 22.42
N ALA A 182 -9.42 1.03 22.43
CA ALA A 182 -8.77 2.10 23.19
C ALA A 182 -9.12 3.49 22.63
N LEU A 183 -9.16 3.65 21.29
CA LEU A 183 -9.51 4.93 20.69
C LEU A 183 -10.96 5.32 20.95
N VAL A 184 -11.91 4.39 20.84
CA VAL A 184 -13.32 4.65 21.18
C VAL A 184 -13.47 5.08 22.63
N LYS A 185 -12.82 4.41 23.58
CA LYS A 185 -12.82 4.82 25.00
C LYS A 185 -12.28 6.25 25.21
N ILE A 186 -11.25 6.62 24.45
CA ILE A 186 -10.69 8.00 24.50
C ILE A 186 -11.71 9.00 23.96
N LEU A 187 -12.35 8.71 22.83
CA LEU A 187 -13.36 9.57 22.21
C LEU A 187 -14.58 9.75 23.13
N ASP A 188 -15.06 8.68 23.76
CA ASP A 188 -16.15 8.73 24.74
C ASP A 188 -15.78 9.55 25.98
N ALA A 189 -14.62 9.32 26.56
CA ALA A 189 -14.14 10.08 27.72
C ALA A 189 -13.97 11.58 27.41
N ALA A 190 -13.57 11.89 26.17
CA ALA A 190 -13.47 13.25 25.67
C ALA A 190 -14.82 13.86 25.24
N ARG A 191 -15.91 13.08 25.27
CA ARG A 191 -17.25 13.47 24.83
C ARG A 191 -17.29 13.99 23.40
N VAL A 192 -16.52 13.35 22.53
CA VAL A 192 -16.48 13.67 21.11
C VAL A 192 -17.74 13.15 20.42
N ASP A 193 -18.37 13.93 19.57
CA ASP A 193 -19.47 13.49 18.73
C ASP A 193 -18.92 12.70 17.53
N PHE A 194 -18.87 11.36 17.63
CA PHE A 194 -18.31 10.48 16.61
C PHE A 194 -19.22 9.32 16.25
N THR A 195 -18.93 8.68 15.13
CA THR A 195 -19.54 7.44 14.66
C THR A 195 -18.51 6.55 13.97
N LEU A 196 -18.75 5.24 14.02
CA LEU A 196 -18.13 4.25 13.12
C LEU A 196 -18.95 4.16 11.83
N LEU A 197 -18.36 3.62 10.79
CA LEU A 197 -19.07 3.32 9.54
C LEU A 197 -19.69 1.92 9.54
N GLY A 198 -19.14 0.98 10.34
CA GLY A 198 -19.59 -0.41 10.35
C GLY A 198 -19.42 -1.06 8.97
N GLU A 199 -20.46 -1.76 8.51
CA GLU A 199 -20.49 -2.43 7.19
C GLU A 199 -20.29 -1.50 5.99
N ASP A 200 -20.62 -0.21 6.13
CA ASP A 200 -20.42 0.80 5.09
C ASP A 200 -18.93 1.13 4.85
N GLU A 201 -18.05 0.75 5.78
CA GLU A 201 -16.60 0.98 5.63
C GLU A 201 -15.97 -0.11 4.78
N TRP A 202 -15.40 0.27 3.65
CA TRP A 202 -14.57 -0.60 2.82
C TRP A 202 -13.08 -0.39 3.09
N CYS A 203 -12.24 -1.30 2.57
CA CYS A 203 -10.79 -1.16 2.68
C CYS A 203 -10.30 0.24 2.25
N CYS A 204 -9.31 0.77 2.95
CA CYS A 204 -8.69 2.06 2.60
C CYS A 204 -7.97 2.06 1.24
N GLY A 205 -7.73 0.88 0.66
CA GLY A 205 -7.06 0.71 -0.63
C GLY A 205 -5.53 0.69 -0.58
N PHE A 206 -4.90 0.95 0.56
CA PHE A 206 -3.44 0.92 0.68
C PHE A 206 -2.82 -0.41 0.25
N PRO A 207 -3.39 -1.59 0.57
CA PRO A 207 -2.87 -2.87 0.08
C PRO A 207 -2.85 -2.98 -1.44
N LEU A 208 -3.88 -2.50 -2.14
CA LEU A 208 -3.89 -2.45 -3.61
C LEU A 208 -2.83 -1.51 -4.16
N LEU A 209 -2.73 -0.31 -3.59
CA LEU A 209 -1.69 0.65 -3.97
C LEU A 209 -0.30 0.05 -3.78
N GLY A 210 -0.08 -0.56 -2.61
CA GLY A 210 1.16 -1.24 -2.28
C GLY A 210 1.44 -2.46 -3.15
N ALA A 211 0.42 -3.16 -3.64
CA ALA A 211 0.53 -4.27 -4.56
C ALA A 211 0.78 -3.87 -6.03
N GLY A 212 0.63 -2.58 -6.38
CA GLY A 212 0.73 -2.10 -7.76
C GLY A 212 -0.60 -2.13 -8.53
N LEU A 213 -1.72 -2.35 -7.84
CA LEU A 213 -3.08 -2.39 -8.35
C LEU A 213 -3.83 -1.06 -8.17
N GLY A 214 -3.11 0.05 -8.15
CA GLY A 214 -3.68 1.38 -7.87
C GLY A 214 -4.79 1.85 -8.82
N ASN A 215 -4.96 1.20 -9.97
CA ASN A 215 -6.07 1.43 -10.90
C ASN A 215 -7.43 0.85 -10.42
N GLN A 216 -7.44 0.06 -9.35
CA GLN A 216 -8.64 -0.55 -8.76
C GLN A 216 -9.13 0.21 -7.51
N LEU A 217 -8.50 1.36 -7.19
CA LEU A 217 -8.82 2.13 -5.99
C LEU A 217 -10.11 2.96 -6.09
N ASP A 218 -10.54 3.32 -7.28
CA ASP A 218 -11.61 4.31 -7.48
C ASP A 218 -12.92 3.89 -6.81
N GLY A 219 -13.28 2.60 -6.87
CA GLY A 219 -14.47 2.06 -6.21
C GLY A 219 -14.42 2.16 -4.68
N LEU A 220 -13.28 1.77 -4.09
CA LEU A 220 -13.07 1.85 -2.63
C LEU A 220 -13.11 3.29 -2.14
N ILE A 221 -12.46 4.21 -2.87
CA ILE A 221 -12.45 5.63 -2.53
C ILE A 221 -13.84 6.22 -2.63
N ALA A 222 -14.58 5.93 -3.71
CA ALA A 222 -15.92 6.44 -3.92
C ALA A 222 -16.88 5.98 -2.83
N ASN A 223 -16.84 4.70 -2.46
CA ASN A 223 -17.64 4.15 -1.37
C ASN A 223 -17.32 4.84 -0.04
N ASN A 224 -16.06 4.82 0.40
CA ASN A 224 -15.68 5.37 1.70
C ASN A 224 -15.96 6.87 1.82
N VAL A 225 -15.72 7.65 0.75
CA VAL A 225 -16.05 9.07 0.72
C VAL A 225 -17.58 9.27 0.77
N GLY A 226 -18.35 8.42 0.08
CA GLY A 226 -19.80 8.41 0.12
C GLY A 226 -20.34 8.14 1.51
N ALA A 227 -19.85 7.07 2.16
CA ALA A 227 -20.24 6.68 3.51
C ALA A 227 -19.95 7.78 4.56
N VAL A 228 -18.75 8.38 4.51
CA VAL A 228 -18.40 9.51 5.39
C VAL A 228 -19.34 10.70 5.18
N LYS A 229 -19.63 11.05 3.93
CA LYS A 229 -20.54 12.16 3.61
C LYS A 229 -21.97 11.89 4.06
N ALA A 230 -22.44 10.63 3.96
CA ALA A 230 -23.78 10.23 4.41
C ALA A 230 -23.97 10.46 5.93
N LYS A 231 -22.91 10.25 6.73
CA LYS A 231 -22.91 10.54 8.17
C LYS A 231 -22.91 12.05 8.48
N GLY A 232 -22.76 12.92 7.49
CA GLY A 232 -22.68 14.38 7.68
C GLY A 232 -21.40 14.85 8.40
N ALA A 233 -20.40 13.99 8.45
CA ALA A 233 -19.16 14.26 9.18
C ALA A 233 -18.31 15.34 8.51
N LYS A 234 -17.68 16.15 9.33
CA LYS A 234 -16.75 17.20 8.92
C LYS A 234 -15.29 16.76 9.01
N GLN A 235 -15.03 15.71 9.79
CA GLN A 235 -13.71 15.22 10.09
C GLN A 235 -13.70 13.69 10.05
N VAL A 236 -12.54 13.13 9.72
CA VAL A 236 -12.28 11.69 9.79
C VAL A 236 -11.00 11.48 10.60
N ILE A 237 -11.04 10.55 11.54
CA ILE A 237 -9.86 10.14 12.31
C ILE A 237 -9.50 8.71 11.95
N PHE A 238 -8.20 8.43 11.93
CA PHE A 238 -7.63 7.12 11.65
C PHE A 238 -6.67 6.73 12.77
N ALA A 239 -6.69 5.46 13.18
CA ALA A 239 -5.66 4.92 14.08
C ALA A 239 -4.48 4.31 13.29
N CYS A 240 -4.71 3.93 12.04
CA CYS A 240 -3.70 3.38 11.15
C CYS A 240 -3.04 4.49 10.31
N PRO A 241 -1.70 4.54 10.20
CA PRO A 241 -0.99 5.56 9.43
C PRO A 241 -0.87 5.23 7.93
N SER A 242 -1.44 4.13 7.45
CA SER A 242 -1.39 3.70 6.05
C SER A 242 -2.50 4.33 5.22
#